data_c2e679ea45d14a73b5652395a23cf1e7
#
_entry.id   c2e679ea45d14a73b5652395a23cf1e7
#
_cell.length_a   1.000
_cell.length_b   1.000
_cell.length_c   1.000
_cell.angle_alpha   90.00
_cell.angle_beta   90.00
_cell.angle_gamma   90.00
#
_symmetry.space_group_name_H-M   'P 1'
#
loop_
_entity.id
_entity.type
_entity.pdbx_description
1 polymer ?
#
loop_
_entity_poly.entity_id
_entity_poly.type
_entity_poly.pdbx_seq_one_letter_code
_entity_poly.pdbx_strand_id
1 'polypeptide(L)'
;MSSVVLWRQLIVPTENLNFKITLSGTYWDKKPEYNILLNETVMAHGFADDNNVIEFTADLEEDTRHTLCVRLLNKEDSDTVQNEDETEIVKDMLLNIEEIYLDDISLGTLKWTHSKYVANGKTYENCVNLGWNGDWILEFDSPFYLWLLENT
;
A
#
# COMPACT_ATOMS: atom_id res chain seq x y z
N MET A 1 15.41 -31.65 27.99
CA MET A 1 14.14 -32.14 27.42
C MET A 1 13.21 -31.01 27.04
N SER A 2 12.90 -30.14 27.98
CA SER A 2 12.03 -28.98 27.70
C SER A 2 12.59 -28.06 26.62
N SER A 3 13.91 -27.95 26.43
CA SER A 3 14.51 -27.10 25.41
C SER A 3 14.16 -27.53 23.97
N VAL A 4 14.03 -28.84 23.73
CA VAL A 4 13.65 -29.38 22.41
C VAL A 4 12.18 -29.03 22.11
N VAL A 5 11.32 -29.12 23.09
CA VAL A 5 9.90 -28.76 22.95
C VAL A 5 9.74 -27.26 22.70
N LEU A 6 10.50 -26.44 23.43
CA LEU A 6 10.50 -24.99 23.25
C LEU A 6 10.99 -24.59 21.85
N TRP A 7 12.00 -25.28 21.32
CA TRP A 7 12.46 -25.06 19.95
C TRP A 7 11.34 -25.25 18.92
N ARG A 8 10.56 -26.31 19.05
CA ARG A 8 9.44 -26.57 18.15
C ARG A 8 8.35 -25.51 18.25
N GLN A 9 8.14 -24.97 19.45
CA GLN A 9 7.16 -23.91 19.68
C GLN A 9 7.61 -22.57 19.12
N LEU A 10 8.93 -22.36 18.95
CA LEU A 10 9.50 -21.14 18.39
C LEU A 10 9.55 -21.15 16.86
N ILE A 11 9.35 -22.32 16.23
CA ILE A 11 9.32 -22.43 14.78
C ILE A 11 7.92 -22.12 14.31
N VAL A 12 7.76 -20.98 13.63
CA VAL A 12 6.50 -20.53 13.06
C VAL A 12 6.57 -20.73 11.55
N PRO A 13 5.57 -21.41 10.93
CA PRO A 13 5.53 -21.51 9.48
C PRO A 13 5.46 -20.12 8.84
N THR A 14 6.24 -19.93 7.81
CA THR A 14 6.25 -18.69 7.04
C THR A 14 6.04 -18.98 5.57
N GLU A 15 5.49 -18.01 4.84
CA GLU A 15 5.50 -18.02 3.38
C GLU A 15 6.34 -16.86 2.89
N ASN A 16 7.09 -17.09 1.81
CA ASN A 16 7.83 -16.05 1.13
C ASN A 16 6.94 -15.48 0.02
N LEU A 17 6.59 -14.20 0.11
CA LEU A 17 5.78 -13.52 -0.88
C LEU A 17 6.61 -12.51 -1.66
N ASN A 18 6.39 -12.47 -2.97
CA ASN A 18 6.94 -11.43 -3.83
C ASN A 18 5.87 -10.35 -4.05
N PHE A 19 6.23 -9.11 -3.75
CA PHE A 19 5.36 -7.94 -3.94
C PHE A 19 5.87 -7.15 -5.14
N LYS A 20 4.95 -6.81 -6.03
CA LYS A 20 5.24 -5.90 -7.14
C LYS A 20 4.15 -4.84 -7.17
N ILE A 21 4.53 -3.61 -6.88
CA ILE A 21 3.61 -2.49 -6.75
C ILE A 21 3.97 -1.43 -7.77
N THR A 22 3.00 -1.03 -8.58
CA THR A 22 3.18 0.03 -9.56
C THR A 22 2.48 1.28 -9.06
N LEU A 23 3.25 2.35 -8.89
CA LEU A 23 2.78 3.66 -8.50
C LEU A 23 3.02 4.66 -9.61
N SER A 24 2.17 5.67 -9.70
CA SER A 24 2.41 6.83 -10.55
C SER A 24 2.13 8.11 -9.78
N GLY A 25 2.69 9.21 -10.26
CA GLY A 25 2.47 10.53 -9.68
C GLY A 25 1.70 11.42 -10.65
N THR A 26 0.68 12.09 -10.14
CA THR A 26 0.11 13.27 -10.80
C THR A 26 0.73 14.47 -10.11
N TYR A 27 1.38 15.34 -10.87
CA TYR A 27 2.03 16.50 -10.26
C TYR A 27 2.30 17.59 -11.31
N TRP A 28 2.56 18.79 -10.83
CA TRP A 28 2.90 19.93 -11.67
C TRP A 28 4.15 20.67 -11.16
N ASP A 29 4.41 20.60 -9.86
CA ASP A 29 5.54 21.26 -9.21
C ASP A 29 6.52 20.25 -8.63
N LYS A 30 6.06 19.44 -7.68
CA LYS A 30 6.90 18.41 -7.06
C LYS A 30 6.25 17.04 -7.14
N LYS A 31 7.08 16.01 -7.20
CA LYS A 31 6.64 14.62 -7.25
C LYS A 31 6.15 14.18 -5.88
N PRO A 32 5.10 13.35 -5.82
CA PRO A 32 4.66 12.78 -4.55
C PRO A 32 5.71 11.83 -3.99
N GLU A 33 6.03 12.04 -2.73
CA GLU A 33 6.96 11.20 -1.97
C GLU A 33 6.18 10.12 -1.24
N TYR A 34 6.68 8.88 -1.31
CA TYR A 34 5.97 7.75 -0.72
C TYR A 34 6.88 6.85 0.12
N ASN A 35 6.26 6.18 1.08
CA ASN A 35 6.78 4.97 1.70
C ASN A 35 5.84 3.81 1.40
N ILE A 36 6.41 2.63 1.16
CA ILE A 36 5.67 1.38 1.16
C ILE A 36 6.08 0.63 2.41
N LEU A 37 5.10 0.26 3.23
CA LEU A 37 5.32 -0.42 4.49
C LEU A 37 4.63 -1.78 4.50
N LEU A 38 5.27 -2.76 5.12
CA LEU A 38 4.68 -4.06 5.39
C LEU A 38 4.83 -4.32 6.88
N ASN A 39 3.68 -4.48 7.56
CA ASN A 39 3.64 -4.65 9.02
C ASN A 39 4.47 -3.56 9.73
N GLU A 40 4.26 -2.31 9.32
CA GLU A 40 4.92 -1.11 9.86
C GLU A 40 6.43 -0.97 9.55
N THR A 41 7.01 -1.91 8.81
CA THR A 41 8.39 -1.81 8.36
C THR A 41 8.44 -1.18 6.97
N VAL A 42 9.26 -0.15 6.80
CA VAL A 42 9.44 0.50 5.49
C VAL A 42 10.20 -0.44 4.57
N MET A 43 9.55 -0.88 3.50
CA MET A 43 10.13 -1.76 2.48
C MET A 43 10.67 -0.99 1.30
N ALA A 44 10.13 0.19 1.02
CA ALA A 44 10.57 1.05 -0.07
C ALA A 44 10.22 2.51 0.22
N HIS A 45 11.05 3.41 -0.31
CA HIS A 45 10.85 4.85 -0.24
C HIS A 45 11.25 5.46 -1.58
N GLY A 46 10.54 6.47 -2.03
CA GLY A 46 10.88 7.15 -3.27
C GLY A 46 9.92 8.27 -3.63
N PHE A 47 10.07 8.75 -4.84
CA PHE A 47 9.23 9.79 -5.44
C PHE A 47 8.56 9.21 -6.67
N ALA A 48 7.24 9.33 -6.77
CA ALA A 48 6.50 8.77 -7.88
C ALA A 48 6.58 9.65 -9.12
N ASP A 49 6.90 9.02 -10.24
CA ASP A 49 6.97 9.64 -11.55
C ASP A 49 5.82 9.09 -12.42
N ASP A 50 6.04 8.93 -13.71
CA ASP A 50 5.01 8.42 -14.62
C ASP A 50 4.66 6.97 -14.34
N ASN A 51 5.65 6.16 -14.00
CA ASN A 51 5.42 4.74 -13.75
C ASN A 51 6.58 4.16 -12.93
N ASN A 52 6.34 3.94 -11.65
CA ASN A 52 7.33 3.36 -10.75
C ASN A 52 6.93 1.94 -10.38
N VAL A 53 7.77 0.98 -10.73
CA VAL A 53 7.57 -0.42 -10.35
C VAL A 53 8.50 -0.75 -9.20
N ILE A 54 7.92 -1.12 -8.07
CA ILE A 54 8.64 -1.44 -6.85
C ILE A 54 8.45 -2.93 -6.57
N GLU A 55 9.55 -3.66 -6.42
CA GLU A 55 9.51 -5.09 -6.10
C GLU A 55 10.30 -5.37 -4.82
N PHE A 56 9.74 -6.23 -3.99
CA PHE A 56 10.44 -6.76 -2.81
C PHE A 56 9.82 -8.09 -2.41
N THR A 57 10.56 -8.87 -1.65
CA THR A 57 10.08 -10.12 -1.07
C THR A 57 10.06 -10.00 0.45
N ALA A 58 9.19 -10.76 1.08
CA ALA A 58 9.12 -10.82 2.53
C ALA A 58 8.68 -12.20 2.98
N ASP A 59 9.22 -12.64 4.12
CA ASP A 59 8.77 -13.84 4.80
C ASP A 59 7.70 -13.46 5.81
N LEU A 60 6.50 -14.00 5.64
CA LEU A 60 5.34 -13.68 6.47
C LEU A 60 4.89 -14.90 7.25
N GLU A 61 4.57 -14.71 8.52
CA GLU A 61 4.02 -15.77 9.36
C GLU A 61 2.66 -16.21 8.80
N GLU A 62 2.49 -17.53 8.67
CA GLU A 62 1.20 -18.10 8.27
C GLU A 62 0.17 -17.98 9.40
N ASP A 63 -1.10 -18.04 9.05
CA ASP A 63 -2.25 -17.93 9.96
C ASP A 63 -2.25 -16.61 10.75
N THR A 64 -1.73 -15.55 10.13
CA THR A 64 -1.59 -14.24 10.73
C THR A 64 -2.07 -13.19 9.74
N ARG A 65 -2.64 -12.10 10.23
CA ARG A 65 -3.04 -10.96 9.42
C ARG A 65 -1.86 -10.01 9.22
N HIS A 66 -1.66 -9.59 7.98
CA HIS A 66 -0.60 -8.67 7.59
C HIS A 66 -1.18 -7.41 6.99
N THR A 67 -0.43 -6.32 7.08
CA THR A 67 -0.86 -5.01 6.59
C THR A 67 0.14 -4.47 5.58
N LEU A 68 -0.35 -4.23 4.36
CA LEU A 68 0.39 -3.52 3.33
C LEU A 68 -0.09 -2.07 3.33
N CYS A 69 0.85 -1.13 3.40
CA CYS A 69 0.55 0.30 3.45
C CYS A 69 1.32 1.05 2.38
N VAL A 70 0.63 1.96 1.70
CA VAL A 70 1.26 2.96 0.82
C VAL A 70 0.96 4.32 1.42
N ARG A 71 2.02 5.06 1.76
CA ARG A 71 1.90 6.33 2.48
C ARG A 71 2.38 7.49 1.62
N LEU A 72 1.54 8.51 1.49
CA LEU A 72 1.93 9.79 0.89
C LEU A 72 2.47 10.70 1.99
N LEU A 73 3.65 11.29 1.76
CA LEU A 73 4.40 11.98 2.81
C LEU A 73 4.47 13.50 2.65
N ASN A 74 4.40 14.04 1.43
CA ASN A 74 4.85 15.41 1.18
C ASN A 74 3.81 16.33 0.54
N LYS A 75 2.52 16.04 0.70
CA LYS A 75 1.46 16.91 0.18
C LYS A 75 1.35 18.18 1.02
N GLU A 76 1.30 19.31 0.34
CA GLU A 76 1.05 20.62 0.95
C GLU A 76 -0.18 21.24 0.30
N ASP A 77 -0.81 22.20 0.98
CA ASP A 77 -2.01 22.86 0.45
C ASP A 77 -1.76 23.55 -0.89
N SER A 78 -0.56 24.09 -1.08
CA SER A 78 -0.17 24.74 -2.33
C SER A 78 -0.03 23.81 -3.52
N ASP A 79 0.00 22.50 -3.30
CA ASP A 79 0.06 21.50 -4.38
C ASP A 79 -1.28 21.33 -5.09
N THR A 80 -2.36 21.78 -4.49
CA THR A 80 -3.69 21.81 -5.08
C THR A 80 -4.02 23.26 -5.48
N VAL A 81 -4.26 23.49 -6.76
CA VAL A 81 -4.60 24.81 -7.28
C VAL A 81 -6.01 24.78 -7.86
N GLN A 82 -6.84 25.67 -7.37
CA GLN A 82 -8.21 25.82 -7.85
C GLN A 82 -8.30 26.97 -8.84
N ASN A 83 -9.37 27.01 -9.65
CA ASN A 83 -9.68 28.15 -10.49
C ASN A 83 -10.11 29.35 -9.62
N GLU A 84 -10.30 30.51 -10.25
CA GLU A 84 -10.64 31.75 -9.53
C GLU A 84 -11.93 31.64 -8.69
N ASP A 85 -12.90 30.87 -9.16
CA ASP A 85 -14.18 30.66 -8.48
C ASP A 85 -14.12 29.57 -7.41
N GLU A 86 -12.98 28.91 -7.25
CA GLU A 86 -12.80 27.76 -6.34
C GLU A 86 -13.78 26.60 -6.59
N THR A 87 -14.28 26.48 -7.84
CA THR A 87 -15.23 25.44 -8.22
C THR A 87 -14.55 24.21 -8.81
N GLU A 88 -13.33 24.36 -9.35
CA GLU A 88 -12.60 23.27 -10.00
C GLU A 88 -11.13 23.27 -9.56
N ILE A 89 -10.57 22.08 -9.45
CA ILE A 89 -9.14 21.87 -9.25
C ILE A 89 -8.49 21.87 -10.64
N VAL A 90 -7.55 22.77 -10.88
CA VAL A 90 -6.86 22.90 -12.16
C VAL A 90 -5.47 22.28 -12.14
N LYS A 91 -4.86 22.17 -10.96
CA LYS A 91 -3.57 21.49 -10.76
C LYS A 91 -3.62 20.76 -9.43
N ASP A 92 -3.00 19.58 -9.37
CA ASP A 92 -2.96 18.81 -8.14
C ASP A 92 -1.71 17.94 -8.08
N MET A 93 -1.46 17.39 -6.90
CA MET A 93 -0.47 16.34 -6.68
C MET A 93 -1.16 15.15 -6.07
N LEU A 94 -1.07 14.01 -6.75
CA LEU A 94 -1.69 12.76 -6.33
C LEU A 94 -0.66 11.63 -6.42
N LEU A 95 -0.71 10.74 -5.45
CA LEU A 95 -0.01 9.46 -5.51
C LEU A 95 -1.02 8.40 -5.94
N ASN A 96 -0.80 7.78 -7.09
CA ASN A 96 -1.74 6.84 -7.67
C ASN A 96 -1.22 5.41 -7.51
N ILE A 97 -2.08 4.52 -7.03
CA ILE A 97 -1.79 3.08 -6.96
C ILE A 97 -2.39 2.43 -8.19
N GLU A 98 -1.51 2.06 -9.13
CA GLU A 98 -1.93 1.54 -10.44
C GLU A 98 -2.18 0.05 -10.40
N GLU A 99 -1.22 -0.74 -9.91
CA GLU A 99 -1.31 -2.20 -9.86
C GLU A 99 -0.60 -2.74 -8.64
N ILE A 100 -1.13 -3.83 -8.11
CA ILE A 100 -0.49 -4.60 -7.03
C ILE A 100 -0.55 -6.07 -7.42
N TYR A 101 0.63 -6.69 -7.43
CA TYR A 101 0.78 -8.13 -7.63
C TYR A 101 1.42 -8.74 -6.39
N LEU A 102 0.86 -9.84 -5.91
CA LEU A 102 1.47 -10.69 -4.89
C LEU A 102 1.70 -12.05 -5.54
N ASP A 103 2.95 -12.53 -5.56
CA ASP A 103 3.36 -13.77 -6.23
C ASP A 103 2.83 -13.85 -7.67
N ASP A 104 3.01 -12.75 -8.43
CA ASP A 104 2.58 -12.62 -9.82
C ASP A 104 1.05 -12.68 -10.02
N ILE A 105 0.27 -12.61 -8.95
CA ILE A 105 -1.19 -12.57 -9.02
C ILE A 105 -1.65 -11.14 -8.82
N SER A 106 -2.34 -10.58 -9.82
CA SER A 106 -2.92 -9.24 -9.70
C SER A 106 -4.05 -9.23 -8.67
N LEU A 107 -4.04 -8.26 -7.79
CA LEU A 107 -5.16 -8.06 -6.86
C LEU A 107 -6.43 -7.59 -7.57
N GLY A 108 -6.28 -7.01 -8.77
CA GLY A 108 -7.43 -6.52 -9.53
C GLY A 108 -8.26 -5.52 -8.72
N THR A 109 -9.56 -5.77 -8.60
CA THR A 109 -10.48 -4.90 -7.87
C THR A 109 -10.31 -4.94 -6.36
N LEU A 110 -9.61 -5.94 -5.82
CA LEU A 110 -9.39 -6.04 -4.36
C LEU A 110 -8.62 -4.83 -3.81
N LYS A 111 -7.78 -4.19 -4.62
CA LYS A 111 -7.08 -2.96 -4.21
C LYS A 111 -8.04 -1.81 -3.92
N TRP A 112 -9.27 -1.87 -4.39
CA TRP A 112 -10.32 -0.91 -4.08
C TRP A 112 -11.26 -1.42 -3.01
N THR A 113 -11.75 -2.64 -3.18
CA THR A 113 -12.84 -3.18 -2.36
C THR A 113 -12.39 -3.62 -0.98
N HIS A 114 -11.10 -3.97 -0.83
CA HIS A 114 -10.55 -4.48 0.43
C HIS A 114 -9.51 -3.54 1.06
N SER A 115 -9.40 -2.33 0.54
CA SER A 115 -8.50 -1.32 1.10
C SER A 115 -9.28 -0.16 1.70
N LYS A 116 -8.57 0.62 2.51
CA LYS A 116 -9.06 1.89 3.02
C LYS A 116 -7.94 2.92 2.99
N TYR A 117 -8.31 4.17 2.88
CA TYR A 117 -7.37 5.28 2.90
C TYR A 117 -7.67 6.15 4.12
N VAL A 118 -6.69 6.28 5.01
CA VAL A 118 -6.83 7.02 6.26
C VAL A 118 -6.01 8.30 6.16
N ALA A 119 -6.67 9.44 6.18
CA ALA A 119 -6.04 10.75 6.09
C ALA A 119 -6.89 11.79 6.80
N ASN A 120 -6.25 12.76 7.45
CA ASN A 120 -6.93 13.88 8.12
C ASN A 120 -7.99 13.42 9.14
N GLY A 121 -7.73 12.31 9.83
CA GLY A 121 -8.67 11.76 10.82
C GLY A 121 -9.91 11.12 10.21
N LYS A 122 -9.94 10.91 8.89
CA LYS A 122 -11.07 10.31 8.16
C LYS A 122 -10.62 9.04 7.46
N THR A 123 -11.58 8.15 7.21
CA THR A 123 -11.36 6.92 6.45
C THR A 123 -12.18 6.97 5.17
N TYR A 124 -11.49 6.76 4.06
CA TYR A 124 -12.11 6.74 2.73
C TYR A 124 -12.04 5.33 2.17
N GLU A 125 -13.10 4.89 1.52
CA GLU A 125 -13.16 3.60 0.86
C GLU A 125 -13.03 3.78 -0.65
N ASN A 126 -12.60 2.72 -1.35
CA ASN A 126 -12.49 2.69 -2.81
C ASN A 126 -11.59 3.81 -3.37
N CYS A 127 -10.53 4.18 -2.63
CA CYS A 127 -9.63 5.26 -3.04
C CYS A 127 -8.26 4.69 -3.36
N VAL A 128 -7.79 4.88 -4.59
CA VAL A 128 -6.44 4.50 -5.04
C VAL A 128 -5.65 5.70 -5.55
N ASN A 129 -6.24 6.90 -5.50
CA ASN A 129 -5.57 8.15 -5.85
C ASN A 129 -5.47 8.97 -4.57
N LEU A 130 -4.27 9.01 -3.99
CA LEU A 130 -4.06 9.61 -2.68
C LEU A 130 -3.78 11.11 -2.84
N GLY A 131 -4.69 11.93 -2.34
CA GLY A 131 -4.63 13.39 -2.46
C GLY A 131 -4.27 14.12 -1.18
N TRP A 132 -4.05 13.41 -0.06
CA TRP A 132 -3.59 13.96 1.22
C TRP A 132 -2.53 13.05 1.80
N ASN A 133 -1.71 13.59 2.69
CA ASN A 133 -0.78 12.77 3.45
C ASN A 133 -1.59 11.78 4.30
N GLY A 134 -1.27 10.53 4.18
CA GLY A 134 -2.01 9.48 4.85
C GLY A 134 -1.64 8.11 4.34
N ASP A 135 -2.40 7.11 4.80
CA ASP A 135 -2.09 5.71 4.60
C ASP A 135 -3.21 5.01 3.80
N TRP A 136 -2.85 4.51 2.62
CA TRP A 136 -3.65 3.49 1.96
C TRP A 136 -3.27 2.14 2.57
N ILE A 137 -4.25 1.40 3.04
CA ILE A 137 -4.03 0.19 3.84
C ILE A 137 -4.81 -0.98 3.25
N LEU A 138 -4.11 -2.07 2.99
CA LEU A 138 -4.71 -3.35 2.63
C LEU A 138 -4.30 -4.38 3.68
N GLU A 139 -5.28 -5.00 4.30
CA GLU A 139 -5.05 -6.12 5.22
C GLU A 139 -5.34 -7.43 4.49
N PHE A 140 -4.47 -8.41 4.67
CA PHE A 140 -4.64 -9.73 4.09
C PHE A 140 -4.10 -10.79 5.05
N ASP A 141 -4.55 -12.02 4.87
CA ASP A 141 -4.10 -13.13 5.70
C ASP A 141 -3.07 -13.98 4.95
N SER A 142 -2.18 -14.61 5.68
CA SER A 142 -1.27 -15.63 5.15
C SER A 142 -1.78 -17.01 5.58
N PRO A 143 -1.79 -18.00 4.71
CA PRO A 143 -1.29 -18.02 3.32
C PRO A 143 -2.12 -17.14 2.39
N PHE A 144 -1.44 -16.34 1.61
CA PHE A 144 -2.07 -15.32 0.77
C PHE A 144 -3.11 -15.91 -0.20
N TYR A 145 -2.78 -17.05 -0.82
CA TYR A 145 -3.66 -17.58 -1.84
C TYR A 145 -4.99 -18.11 -1.25
N LEU A 146 -4.99 -18.56 0.01
CA LEU A 146 -6.23 -18.94 0.69
C LEU A 146 -7.10 -17.71 0.97
N TRP A 147 -6.47 -16.64 1.44
CA TRP A 147 -7.16 -15.37 1.63
C TRP A 147 -7.75 -14.86 0.30
N LEU A 148 -6.98 -14.96 -0.78
CA LEU A 148 -7.44 -14.53 -2.10
C LEU A 148 -8.69 -15.30 -2.53
N LEU A 149 -8.71 -16.63 -2.36
CA LEU A 149 -9.85 -17.45 -2.69
C LEU A 149 -11.09 -17.11 -1.86
N GLU A 150 -10.92 -16.77 -0.60
CA GLU A 150 -12.01 -16.40 0.29
C GLU A 150 -12.62 -15.03 -0.06
N ASN A 151 -11.88 -14.17 -0.75
CA ASN A 151 -12.28 -12.79 -1.04
C ASN A 151 -12.55 -12.50 -2.52
N THR A 152 -12.57 -13.53 -3.34
CA THR A 152 -12.88 -13.41 -4.78
C THR A 152 -14.15 -14.16 -5.25
#